data_5c159d1c8f9c334fe054e282f0b39c0a
#
_entry.id   5c159d1c8f9c334fe054e282f0b39c0a
#
_cell.length_a   1.000
_cell.length_b   1.000
_cell.length_c   1.000
_cell.angle_alpha   90.00
_cell.angle_beta   90.00
_cell.angle_gamma   90.00
#
_symmetry.space_group_name_H-M   'P 1'
#
loop_
_entity.id
_entity.type
_entity.pdbx_description
1 polymer ?
#
loop_
_entity_poly.entity_id
_entity_poly.type
_entity_poly.pdbx_seq_one_letter_code
_entity_poly.pdbx_strand_id
1 'polypeptide(L)'
;MATSIPNYALYGDQAQPGWLGMVHFERIHERSSLYHFDIEPHFHEGLMQLLYVTSGGGTASIDGVTWPVVPQTLIVVPARHVHELHFTPDIDGPVVTAAQRPLESIAQVAAPDLLPHIRRPLVLEAWGSARYVDAVMPLFDAIERETRVHASGEIAAGTALLMAVFVQIARLATALRVTSGDDTAEAAARSRKAAQVERFRALVDKHFREHLPVERYAAELGLTAGHLSRLCREVLGMSSLDVINARVVHEAERELVYSILGVKQIAGLLGFADDAYFGRFFRKQTGRTPTQFREAARLRLAPDGKAGKA
;
A
#
# COMPACT_ATOMS: atom_id res chain seq x y z
N MET A 1 -24.35 -11.41 -1.94
CA MET A 1 -23.79 -10.39 -1.06
C MET A 1 -22.38 -10.13 -1.58
N ALA A 2 -22.01 -8.90 -1.97
CA ALA A 2 -20.63 -8.61 -2.36
C ALA A 2 -19.79 -8.71 -1.07
N THR A 3 -18.91 -9.68 -1.00
CA THR A 3 -17.91 -9.81 0.07
C THR A 3 -17.00 -8.57 -0.01
N SER A 4 -16.98 -7.79 1.05
CA SER A 4 -16.06 -6.66 1.18
C SER A 4 -14.62 -7.19 1.19
N ILE A 5 -13.76 -6.64 0.34
CA ILE A 5 -12.34 -6.98 0.33
C ILE A 5 -11.74 -6.54 1.66
N PRO A 6 -11.06 -7.43 2.40
CA PRO A 6 -10.53 -7.12 3.72
C PRO A 6 -9.30 -6.19 3.65
N ASN A 7 -9.14 -5.37 4.69
CA ASN A 7 -7.95 -4.55 4.93
C ASN A 7 -7.12 -5.20 6.04
N TYR A 8 -5.88 -5.52 5.76
CA TYR A 8 -4.94 -6.11 6.71
C TYR A 8 -3.74 -5.20 6.96
N ALA A 9 -3.15 -5.28 8.15
CA ALA A 9 -1.82 -4.75 8.41
C ALA A 9 -0.74 -5.70 7.85
N LEU A 10 -0.81 -6.97 8.22
CA LEU A 10 -0.20 -8.10 7.51
C LEU A 10 -1.33 -9.06 7.16
N TYR A 11 -1.21 -9.82 6.09
CA TYR A 11 -2.27 -10.72 5.65
C TYR A 11 -2.71 -11.65 6.78
N GLY A 12 -4.02 -11.65 7.06
CA GLY A 12 -4.63 -12.39 8.16
C GLY A 12 -4.64 -11.67 9.52
N ASP A 13 -3.88 -10.59 9.72
CA ASP A 13 -3.84 -9.83 10.97
C ASP A 13 -4.79 -8.62 10.90
N GLN A 14 -5.88 -8.68 11.64
CA GLN A 14 -6.84 -7.56 11.74
C GLN A 14 -6.39 -6.45 12.71
N ALA A 15 -5.38 -6.71 13.54
CA ALA A 15 -4.84 -5.72 14.46
C ALA A 15 -3.75 -4.89 13.75
N GLN A 16 -3.89 -3.56 13.76
CA GLN A 16 -2.77 -2.71 13.34
C GLN A 16 -1.64 -2.83 14.37
N PRO A 17 -0.46 -3.34 13.98
CA PRO A 17 0.65 -3.47 14.89
C PRO A 17 1.15 -2.10 15.36
N GLY A 18 1.78 -2.03 16.54
CA GLY A 18 2.37 -0.80 17.09
C GLY A 18 3.56 -0.24 16.27
N TRP A 19 3.97 -0.94 15.20
CA TRP A 19 5.08 -0.58 14.31
C TRP A 19 4.63 0.22 13.05
N LEU A 20 3.51 0.91 13.06
CA LEU A 20 2.98 1.71 11.94
C LEU A 20 3.93 2.79 11.35
N GLY A 21 5.13 2.92 11.86
CA GLY A 21 6.20 3.75 11.28
C GLY A 21 7.44 2.93 10.90
N MET A 22 7.40 1.61 11.02
CA MET A 22 8.55 0.72 10.88
C MET A 22 8.56 0.01 9.53
N VAL A 23 9.73 -0.48 9.18
CA VAL A 23 9.94 -1.43 8.09
C VAL A 23 9.88 -2.82 8.69
N HIS A 24 9.02 -3.69 8.16
CA HIS A 24 8.90 -5.08 8.56
C HIS A 24 9.46 -5.98 7.47
N PHE A 25 10.21 -7.01 7.88
CA PHE A 25 10.81 -8.00 6.98
C PHE A 25 10.32 -9.40 7.34
N GLU A 26 9.95 -10.18 6.34
CA GLU A 26 9.63 -11.61 6.46
C GLU A 26 10.02 -12.37 5.18
N ARG A 27 9.92 -13.70 5.21
CA ARG A 27 10.12 -14.54 4.03
C ARG A 27 8.78 -14.88 3.38
N ILE A 28 8.73 -14.92 2.04
CA ILE A 28 7.52 -15.28 1.31
C ILE A 28 7.01 -16.65 1.77
N HIS A 29 7.91 -17.64 1.86
CA HIS A 29 7.56 -19.00 2.27
C HIS A 29 6.95 -19.04 3.68
N GLU A 30 7.55 -18.35 4.64
CA GLU A 30 7.08 -18.32 6.04
C GLU A 30 5.64 -17.80 6.15
N ARG A 31 5.33 -16.70 5.47
CA ARG A 31 4.00 -16.12 5.48
C ARG A 31 3.00 -16.94 4.66
N SER A 32 3.37 -17.29 3.44
CA SER A 32 2.44 -17.95 2.50
C SER A 32 2.08 -19.36 2.92
N SER A 33 2.98 -20.11 3.58
CA SER A 33 2.71 -21.46 4.06
C SER A 33 1.57 -21.52 5.07
N LEU A 34 1.36 -20.46 5.86
CA LEU A 34 0.25 -20.34 6.82
C LEU A 34 -1.11 -20.31 6.13
N TYR A 35 -1.15 -19.94 4.85
CA TYR A 35 -2.35 -19.79 4.02
C TYR A 35 -2.33 -20.75 2.82
N HIS A 36 -1.61 -21.87 2.92
CA HIS A 36 -1.52 -22.88 1.87
C HIS A 36 -1.02 -22.32 0.53
N PHE A 37 -0.17 -21.28 0.57
CA PHE A 37 0.36 -20.55 -0.59
C PHE A 37 -0.69 -19.84 -1.44
N ASP A 38 -1.89 -19.64 -0.88
CA ASP A 38 -3.03 -19.01 -1.52
C ASP A 38 -3.44 -17.78 -0.69
N ILE A 39 -3.08 -16.59 -1.14
CA ILE A 39 -3.31 -15.33 -0.45
C ILE A 39 -4.44 -14.60 -1.17
N GLU A 40 -5.63 -14.70 -0.59
CA GLU A 40 -6.89 -14.15 -1.09
C GLU A 40 -6.83 -12.61 -1.30
N PRO A 41 -7.74 -12.04 -2.14
CA PRO A 41 -7.79 -10.61 -2.38
C PRO A 41 -7.89 -9.79 -1.11
N HIS A 42 -6.94 -8.88 -0.91
CA HIS A 42 -6.88 -7.96 0.24
C HIS A 42 -6.15 -6.67 -0.13
N PHE A 43 -6.09 -5.71 0.78
CA PHE A 43 -5.28 -4.50 0.63
C PHE A 43 -4.74 -4.04 1.98
N HIS A 44 -3.77 -3.14 1.94
CA HIS A 44 -3.20 -2.48 3.11
C HIS A 44 -3.45 -0.97 3.02
N GLU A 45 -4.07 -0.38 4.04
CA GLU A 45 -4.52 1.02 3.99
C GLU A 45 -3.36 2.03 3.88
N GLY A 46 -2.30 1.84 4.65
CA GLY A 46 -1.16 2.77 4.70
C GLY A 46 0.20 2.13 4.44
N LEU A 47 0.23 0.83 4.20
CA LEU A 47 1.45 0.06 4.02
C LEU A 47 1.62 -0.35 2.57
N MET A 48 2.84 -0.32 2.11
CA MET A 48 3.25 -0.89 0.84
C MET A 48 4.00 -2.19 1.08
N GLN A 49 3.99 -3.08 0.09
CA GLN A 49 4.79 -4.30 0.10
C GLN A 49 5.73 -4.36 -1.10
N LEU A 50 6.93 -4.84 -0.83
CA LEU A 50 7.91 -5.21 -1.86
C LEU A 50 8.23 -6.69 -1.66
N LEU A 51 8.07 -7.47 -2.73
CA LEU A 51 8.42 -8.88 -2.74
C LEU A 51 9.48 -9.10 -3.81
N TYR A 52 10.51 -9.88 -3.49
CA TYR A 52 11.49 -10.31 -4.46
C TYR A 52 11.58 -11.84 -4.45
N VAL A 53 11.19 -12.46 -5.54
CA VAL A 53 11.11 -13.93 -5.65
C VAL A 53 12.48 -14.49 -6.01
N THR A 54 13.01 -15.36 -5.15
CA THR A 54 14.31 -16.04 -5.35
C THR A 54 14.16 -17.45 -5.89
N SER A 55 13.07 -18.12 -5.54
CA SER A 55 12.74 -19.49 -6.03
C SER A 55 11.24 -19.69 -6.10
N GLY A 56 10.81 -20.77 -6.76
CA GLY A 56 9.40 -21.09 -6.97
C GLY A 56 8.74 -20.15 -7.98
N GLY A 57 7.41 -20.10 -7.95
CA GLY A 57 6.65 -19.30 -8.89
C GLY A 57 5.17 -19.20 -8.53
N GLY A 58 4.37 -18.79 -9.51
CA GLY A 58 2.93 -18.64 -9.32
C GLY A 58 2.35 -17.48 -10.12
N THR A 59 1.37 -16.80 -9.54
CA THR A 59 0.75 -15.59 -10.11
C THR A 59 0.56 -14.52 -9.06
N ALA A 60 0.65 -13.26 -9.46
CA ALA A 60 0.31 -12.10 -8.68
C ALA A 60 -0.75 -11.29 -9.44
N SER A 61 -1.87 -11.03 -8.80
CA SER A 61 -2.92 -10.14 -9.32
C SER A 61 -2.92 -8.84 -8.50
N ILE A 62 -2.82 -7.69 -9.16
CA ILE A 62 -2.92 -6.39 -8.50
C ILE A 62 -3.94 -5.54 -9.27
N ASP A 63 -4.98 -5.06 -8.58
CA ASP A 63 -6.08 -4.29 -9.15
C ASP A 63 -6.68 -4.95 -10.43
N GLY A 64 -6.82 -6.28 -10.41
CA GLY A 64 -7.40 -7.06 -11.50
C GLY A 64 -6.48 -7.27 -12.72
N VAL A 65 -5.22 -6.88 -12.62
CA VAL A 65 -4.18 -7.25 -13.61
C VAL A 65 -3.35 -8.39 -13.02
N THR A 66 -3.19 -9.48 -13.76
CA THR A 66 -2.45 -10.68 -13.32
C THR A 66 -1.14 -10.81 -14.08
N TRP A 67 -0.08 -11.10 -13.35
CA TRP A 67 1.26 -11.36 -13.88
C TRP A 67 1.73 -12.75 -13.48
N PRO A 68 2.47 -13.45 -14.33
CA PRO A 68 3.21 -14.63 -13.92
C PRO A 68 4.32 -14.22 -12.93
N VAL A 69 4.57 -15.08 -11.96
CA VAL A 69 5.65 -14.92 -10.99
C VAL A 69 6.65 -16.06 -11.22
N VAL A 70 7.89 -15.68 -11.42
CA VAL A 70 9.03 -16.60 -11.66
C VAL A 70 10.23 -16.12 -10.84
N PRO A 71 11.29 -16.91 -10.66
CA PRO A 71 12.50 -16.46 -9.97
C PRO A 71 13.03 -15.15 -10.56
N GLN A 72 13.51 -14.24 -9.70
CA GLN A 72 13.95 -12.88 -10.01
C GLN A 72 12.80 -11.91 -10.36
N THR A 73 11.54 -12.24 -10.09
CA THR A 73 10.44 -11.29 -10.17
C THR A 73 10.47 -10.37 -8.95
N LEU A 74 10.43 -9.05 -9.20
CA LEU A 74 10.22 -8.02 -8.18
C LEU A 74 8.78 -7.50 -8.30
N ILE A 75 8.07 -7.51 -7.18
CA ILE A 75 6.69 -7.04 -7.07
C ILE A 75 6.65 -5.86 -6.12
N VAL A 76 6.04 -4.75 -6.54
CA VAL A 76 5.74 -3.59 -5.70
C VAL A 76 4.24 -3.42 -5.63
N VAL A 77 3.69 -3.53 -4.43
CA VAL A 77 2.28 -3.30 -4.14
C VAL A 77 2.19 -2.05 -3.25
N PRO A 78 1.80 -0.90 -3.81
CA PRO A 78 1.60 0.31 -3.00
C PRO A 78 0.38 0.18 -2.07
N ALA A 79 0.31 1.04 -1.08
CA ALA A 79 -0.84 1.13 -0.19
C ALA A 79 -2.16 1.29 -0.94
N ARG A 80 -3.22 0.68 -0.43
CA ARG A 80 -4.59 0.72 -0.97
C ARG A 80 -4.80 0.02 -2.33
N HIS A 81 -3.80 -0.72 -2.82
CA HIS A 81 -3.96 -1.57 -4.00
C HIS A 81 -4.42 -2.95 -3.58
N VAL A 82 -5.53 -3.40 -4.19
CA VAL A 82 -6.06 -4.75 -3.97
C VAL A 82 -5.15 -5.75 -4.65
N HIS A 83 -4.72 -6.76 -3.93
CA HIS A 83 -3.85 -7.79 -4.48
C HIS A 83 -4.15 -9.17 -3.91
N GLU A 84 -3.84 -10.16 -4.71
CA GLU A 84 -3.91 -11.58 -4.40
C GLU A 84 -2.68 -12.28 -4.97
N LEU A 85 -2.22 -13.34 -4.32
CA LEU A 85 -0.99 -14.04 -4.66
C LEU A 85 -1.23 -15.55 -4.57
N HIS A 86 -1.00 -16.27 -5.66
CA HIS A 86 -1.09 -17.72 -5.71
C HIS A 86 0.29 -18.27 -6.02
N PHE A 87 0.89 -18.95 -5.08
CA PHE A 87 2.27 -19.40 -5.17
C PHE A 87 2.39 -20.91 -5.22
N THR A 88 3.48 -21.40 -5.80
CA THR A 88 3.90 -22.80 -5.67
C THR A 88 4.51 -23.04 -4.29
N PRO A 89 4.47 -24.29 -3.75
CA PRO A 89 5.00 -24.57 -2.40
C PRO A 89 6.51 -24.34 -2.22
N ASP A 90 7.27 -24.26 -3.29
CA ASP A 90 8.70 -23.98 -3.31
C ASP A 90 9.04 -22.50 -3.45
N ILE A 91 8.02 -21.61 -3.35
CA ILE A 91 8.20 -20.17 -3.38
C ILE A 91 9.06 -19.71 -2.22
N ASP A 92 10.03 -18.85 -2.48
CA ASP A 92 10.75 -18.12 -1.44
C ASP A 92 11.32 -16.80 -1.95
N GLY A 93 11.68 -15.94 -0.99
CA GLY A 93 12.24 -14.62 -1.20
C GLY A 93 11.90 -13.66 -0.07
N PRO A 94 12.54 -12.49 -0.02
CA PRO A 94 12.22 -11.45 0.95
C PRO A 94 10.89 -10.76 0.65
N VAL A 95 10.16 -10.42 1.72
CA VAL A 95 9.04 -9.49 1.72
C VAL A 95 9.36 -8.34 2.67
N VAL A 96 9.23 -7.13 2.18
CA VAL A 96 9.32 -5.93 3.00
C VAL A 96 7.97 -5.22 3.00
N THR A 97 7.39 -5.08 4.18
CA THR A 97 6.18 -4.28 4.41
C THR A 97 6.58 -2.99 5.12
N ALA A 98 6.21 -1.84 4.58
CA ALA A 98 6.63 -0.55 5.13
C ALA A 98 5.54 0.51 5.00
N ALA A 99 5.56 1.49 5.91
CA ALA A 99 4.72 2.67 5.78
C ALA A 99 5.11 3.47 4.53
N GLN A 100 4.19 3.63 3.58
CA GLN A 100 4.48 4.28 2.30
C GLN A 100 4.74 5.79 2.45
N ARG A 101 4.05 6.46 3.33
CA ARG A 101 4.11 7.93 3.47
C ARG A 101 5.46 8.50 3.86
N PRO A 102 6.19 7.97 4.85
CA PRO A 102 7.54 8.45 5.16
C PRO A 102 8.46 8.38 3.94
N LEU A 103 8.37 7.28 3.19
CA LEU A 103 9.14 7.07 1.96
C LEU A 103 8.79 8.10 0.88
N GLU A 104 7.49 8.36 0.65
CA GLU A 104 7.03 9.40 -0.27
C GLU A 104 7.50 10.79 0.13
N SER A 105 7.46 11.12 1.43
CA SER A 105 7.87 12.43 1.93
C SER A 105 9.36 12.69 1.65
N ILE A 106 10.21 11.69 1.84
CA ILE A 106 11.63 11.77 1.52
C ILE A 106 11.83 11.84 0.01
N ALA A 107 11.16 10.99 -0.76
CA ALA A 107 11.25 10.98 -2.21
C ALA A 107 10.81 12.32 -2.82
N GLN A 108 9.75 12.94 -2.29
CA GLN A 108 9.25 14.25 -2.75
C GLN A 108 10.33 15.33 -2.72
N VAL A 109 11.23 15.29 -1.73
CA VAL A 109 12.28 16.29 -1.52
C VAL A 109 13.59 15.89 -2.20
N ALA A 110 13.99 14.63 -2.03
CA ALA A 110 15.33 14.17 -2.42
C ALA A 110 15.39 13.53 -3.81
N ALA A 111 14.32 12.91 -4.29
CA ALA A 111 14.29 12.14 -5.53
C ALA A 111 12.85 12.03 -6.10
N PRO A 112 12.25 13.13 -6.60
CA PRO A 112 10.85 13.14 -7.08
C PRO A 112 10.57 12.12 -8.19
N ASP A 113 11.58 11.77 -8.97
CA ASP A 113 11.48 10.79 -10.05
C ASP A 113 11.18 9.36 -9.57
N LEU A 114 11.37 9.08 -8.27
CA LEU A 114 11.02 7.79 -7.68
C LEU A 114 9.53 7.68 -7.30
N LEU A 115 8.81 8.79 -7.16
CA LEU A 115 7.39 8.79 -6.75
C LEU A 115 6.49 7.91 -7.63
N PRO A 116 6.62 7.87 -8.96
CA PRO A 116 5.83 6.96 -9.78
C PRO A 116 6.05 5.49 -9.44
N HIS A 117 7.26 5.09 -9.05
CA HIS A 117 7.62 3.72 -8.69
C HIS A 117 7.16 3.35 -7.26
N ILE A 118 7.01 4.34 -6.37
CA ILE A 118 6.49 4.15 -5.01
C ILE A 118 4.95 4.07 -5.02
N ARG A 119 4.29 4.83 -5.92
CA ARG A 119 2.83 5.02 -5.93
C ARG A 119 2.06 4.10 -6.85
N ARG A 120 2.73 3.40 -7.76
CA ARG A 120 2.09 2.54 -8.76
C ARG A 120 2.50 1.10 -8.59
N PRO A 121 1.56 0.16 -8.75
CA PRO A 121 1.90 -1.25 -8.83
C PRO A 121 2.95 -1.50 -9.90
N LEU A 122 3.88 -2.38 -9.61
CA LEU A 122 4.93 -2.72 -10.52
C LEU A 122 5.30 -4.20 -10.35
N VAL A 123 5.34 -4.92 -11.46
CA VAL A 123 5.88 -6.28 -11.51
C VAL A 123 6.98 -6.28 -12.56
N LEU A 124 8.19 -6.60 -12.15
CA LEU A 124 9.37 -6.61 -13.02
C LEU A 124 9.99 -8.00 -13.00
N GLU A 125 10.09 -8.59 -14.17
CA GLU A 125 10.88 -9.78 -14.40
C GLU A 125 12.31 -9.36 -14.78
N ALA A 126 13.30 -9.82 -14.00
CA ALA A 126 14.68 -9.36 -14.14
C ALA A 126 15.52 -10.16 -15.14
N TRP A 127 14.89 -10.97 -16.00
CA TRP A 127 15.57 -11.79 -17.01
C TRP A 127 16.48 -10.93 -17.91
N GLY A 128 17.77 -11.21 -17.85
CA GLY A 128 18.78 -10.50 -18.65
C GLY A 128 19.39 -9.24 -17.99
N SER A 129 18.95 -8.86 -16.80
CA SER A 129 19.44 -7.66 -16.10
C SER A 129 20.24 -7.98 -14.83
N ALA A 130 21.09 -9.01 -14.85
CA ALA A 130 21.87 -9.54 -13.72
C ALA A 130 22.52 -8.43 -12.86
N ARG A 131 23.06 -7.37 -13.50
CA ARG A 131 23.69 -6.25 -12.80
C ARG A 131 22.78 -5.54 -11.80
N TYR A 132 21.48 -5.42 -12.09
CA TYR A 132 20.54 -4.74 -11.19
C TYR A 132 19.96 -5.70 -10.16
N VAL A 133 19.79 -6.98 -10.52
CA VAL A 133 19.39 -8.06 -9.59
C VAL A 133 20.42 -8.21 -8.49
N ASP A 134 21.70 -8.28 -8.84
CA ASP A 134 22.82 -8.39 -7.90
C ASP A 134 22.90 -7.17 -6.97
N ALA A 135 22.40 -6.00 -7.39
CA ALA A 135 22.37 -4.80 -6.57
C ALA A 135 21.17 -4.76 -5.60
N VAL A 136 20.09 -5.49 -5.88
CA VAL A 136 18.85 -5.46 -5.06
C VAL A 136 18.95 -6.37 -3.84
N MET A 137 19.44 -7.59 -3.97
CA MET A 137 19.52 -8.57 -2.86
C MET A 137 20.32 -8.06 -1.66
N PRO A 138 21.52 -7.46 -1.81
CA PRO A 138 22.24 -6.93 -0.67
C PRO A 138 21.49 -5.85 0.11
N LEU A 139 20.57 -5.13 -0.53
CA LEU A 139 19.72 -4.14 0.13
C LEU A 139 18.62 -4.82 0.95
N PHE A 140 17.98 -5.89 0.43
CA PHE A 140 17.04 -6.69 1.22
C PHE A 140 17.73 -7.34 2.42
N ASP A 141 18.94 -7.88 2.25
CA ASP A 141 19.73 -8.44 3.34
C ASP A 141 20.09 -7.37 4.39
N ALA A 142 20.36 -6.15 3.97
CA ALA A 142 20.60 -5.03 4.88
C ALA A 142 19.32 -4.63 5.64
N ILE A 143 18.16 -4.61 4.99
CA ILE A 143 16.88 -4.37 5.65
C ILE A 143 16.59 -5.48 6.67
N GLU A 144 16.78 -6.74 6.31
CA GLU A 144 16.60 -7.86 7.23
C GLU A 144 17.46 -7.73 8.49
N ARG A 145 18.75 -7.39 8.32
CA ARG A 145 19.65 -7.17 9.46
C ARG A 145 19.18 -6.03 10.36
N GLU A 146 18.74 -4.91 9.75
CA GLU A 146 18.28 -3.74 10.49
C GLU A 146 17.02 -4.05 11.30
N THR A 147 16.05 -4.76 10.71
CA THR A 147 14.81 -5.12 11.41
C THR A 147 14.99 -6.12 12.54
N ARG A 148 16.09 -6.88 12.56
CA ARG A 148 16.41 -7.83 13.64
C ARG A 148 17.10 -7.17 14.84
N VAL A 149 17.79 -6.06 14.64
CA VAL A 149 18.65 -5.46 15.70
C VAL A 149 17.84 -4.59 16.66
N HIS A 150 16.69 -4.04 16.24
CA HIS A 150 15.86 -3.13 17.05
C HIS A 150 16.67 -2.01 17.73
N ALA A 151 17.60 -1.40 16.98
CA ALA A 151 18.48 -0.36 17.48
C ALA A 151 17.90 1.04 17.30
N SER A 152 18.45 2.01 18.03
CA SER A 152 18.11 3.42 17.82
C SER A 152 18.41 3.83 16.38
N GLY A 153 17.41 4.44 15.71
CA GLY A 153 17.54 4.85 14.31
C GLY A 153 17.07 3.82 13.27
N GLU A 154 16.55 2.66 13.69
CA GLU A 154 16.07 1.61 12.78
C GLU A 154 15.09 2.11 11.70
N ILE A 155 14.16 3.01 12.06
CA ILE A 155 13.21 3.59 11.11
C ILE A 155 13.94 4.41 10.04
N ALA A 156 14.91 5.21 10.44
CA ALA A 156 15.69 6.03 9.51
C ALA A 156 16.57 5.17 8.60
N ALA A 157 17.23 4.16 9.17
CA ALA A 157 18.06 3.22 8.43
C ALA A 157 17.22 2.39 7.44
N GLY A 158 16.12 1.79 7.89
CA GLY A 158 15.19 1.04 7.05
C GLY A 158 14.60 1.88 5.91
N THR A 159 14.22 3.13 6.19
CA THR A 159 13.71 4.05 5.16
C THR A 159 14.79 4.41 4.13
N ALA A 160 16.03 4.65 4.57
CA ALA A 160 17.15 4.93 3.67
C ALA A 160 17.47 3.72 2.76
N LEU A 161 17.45 2.52 3.31
CA LEU A 161 17.63 1.28 2.56
C LEU A 161 16.52 1.07 1.53
N LEU A 162 15.25 1.33 1.90
CA LEU A 162 14.12 1.29 0.98
C LEU A 162 14.27 2.32 -0.15
N MET A 163 14.73 3.53 0.14
CA MET A 163 15.04 4.51 -0.91
C MET A 163 16.08 3.96 -1.88
N ALA A 164 17.14 3.30 -1.38
CA ALA A 164 18.14 2.66 -2.24
C ALA A 164 17.54 1.54 -3.09
N VAL A 165 16.61 0.72 -2.56
CA VAL A 165 15.85 -0.27 -3.33
C VAL A 165 15.07 0.40 -4.45
N PHE A 166 14.33 1.49 -4.17
CA PHE A 166 13.56 2.20 -5.20
C PHE A 166 14.45 2.85 -6.28
N VAL A 167 15.67 3.26 -5.97
CA VAL A 167 16.64 3.68 -6.97
C VAL A 167 17.00 2.53 -7.92
N GLN A 168 17.20 1.32 -7.40
CA GLN A 168 17.46 0.14 -8.26
C GLN A 168 16.22 -0.24 -9.07
N ILE A 169 15.03 -0.19 -8.48
CA ILE A 169 13.75 -0.41 -9.19
C ILE A 169 13.61 0.55 -10.38
N ALA A 170 13.85 1.84 -10.19
CA ALA A 170 13.76 2.84 -11.25
C ALA A 170 14.77 2.57 -12.39
N ARG A 171 15.99 2.17 -12.03
CA ARG A 171 17.02 1.77 -13.00
C ARG A 171 16.62 0.52 -13.78
N LEU A 172 16.12 -0.50 -13.09
CA LEU A 172 15.66 -1.75 -13.69
C LEU A 172 14.45 -1.50 -14.61
N ALA A 173 13.45 -0.75 -14.16
CA ALA A 173 12.28 -0.39 -14.95
C ALA A 173 12.66 0.39 -16.22
N THR A 174 13.68 1.24 -16.16
CA THR A 174 14.20 1.96 -17.33
C THR A 174 14.88 1.00 -18.30
N ALA A 175 15.69 0.06 -17.80
CA ALA A 175 16.38 -0.92 -18.62
C ALA A 175 15.42 -1.88 -19.32
N LEU A 176 14.37 -2.33 -18.64
CA LEU A 176 13.37 -3.27 -19.18
C LEU A 176 12.40 -2.62 -20.17
N ARG A 177 12.07 -1.35 -20.04
CA ARG A 177 11.24 -0.62 -21.04
C ARG A 177 11.81 -0.64 -22.44
N VAL A 178 13.10 -0.88 -22.58
CA VAL A 178 13.79 -0.99 -23.88
C VAL A 178 13.54 -2.35 -24.55
N THR A 179 13.04 -3.35 -23.80
CA THR A 179 12.96 -4.75 -24.27
C THR A 179 11.54 -5.34 -24.39
N SER A 180 10.51 -4.65 -23.90
CA SER A 180 9.14 -5.23 -23.83
C SER A 180 8.24 -4.70 -24.95
N GLY A 181 7.94 -5.55 -25.91
CA GLY A 181 6.93 -5.38 -26.96
C GLY A 181 6.11 -6.66 -27.10
N ASP A 182 5.15 -6.91 -26.18
CA ASP A 182 4.07 -7.86 -26.48
C ASP A 182 2.84 -7.55 -25.60
N ASP A 183 1.79 -7.00 -26.24
CA ASP A 183 0.51 -6.68 -25.60
C ASP A 183 -0.61 -7.49 -26.29
N THR A 184 -1.18 -8.47 -25.58
CA THR A 184 -2.48 -9.00 -26.00
C THR A 184 -3.55 -7.94 -25.79
N ALA A 185 -4.57 -7.90 -26.68
CA ALA A 185 -5.64 -6.88 -26.62
C ALA A 185 -6.40 -6.88 -25.25
N GLU A 186 -6.49 -8.04 -24.60
CA GLU A 186 -7.11 -8.18 -23.28
C GLU A 186 -6.24 -7.64 -22.15
N ALA A 187 -4.93 -7.92 -22.17
CA ALA A 187 -3.98 -7.36 -21.21
C ALA A 187 -3.93 -5.84 -21.34
N ALA A 188 -3.91 -5.31 -22.56
CA ALA A 188 -4.00 -3.88 -22.83
C ALA A 188 -5.32 -3.26 -22.34
N ALA A 189 -6.45 -3.98 -22.44
CA ALA A 189 -7.75 -3.50 -21.95
C ALA A 189 -7.80 -3.47 -20.42
N ARG A 190 -7.29 -4.50 -19.73
CA ARG A 190 -7.16 -4.53 -18.26
C ARG A 190 -6.23 -3.44 -17.76
N SER A 191 -5.07 -3.27 -18.39
CA SER A 191 -4.11 -2.21 -18.09
C SER A 191 -4.73 -0.81 -18.26
N ARG A 192 -5.58 -0.58 -19.27
CA ARG A 192 -6.32 0.69 -19.43
C ARG A 192 -7.31 0.95 -18.30
N LYS A 193 -8.05 -0.06 -17.83
CA LYS A 193 -8.98 0.07 -16.71
C LYS A 193 -8.21 0.40 -15.41
N ALA A 194 -7.14 -0.32 -15.12
CA ALA A 194 -6.28 -0.04 -13.97
C ALA A 194 -5.69 1.38 -14.04
N ALA A 195 -5.21 1.82 -15.20
CA ALA A 195 -4.70 3.18 -15.39
C ALA A 195 -5.78 4.26 -15.17
N GLN A 196 -7.05 4.00 -15.56
CA GLN A 196 -8.14 4.92 -15.28
C GLN A 196 -8.46 5.02 -13.79
N VAL A 197 -8.45 3.89 -13.07
CA VAL A 197 -8.62 3.84 -11.61
C VAL A 197 -7.48 4.57 -10.90
N GLU A 198 -6.24 4.40 -11.35
CA GLU A 198 -5.10 5.14 -10.80
C GLU A 198 -5.21 6.66 -11.01
N ARG A 199 -5.67 7.09 -12.17
CA ARG A 199 -5.95 8.52 -12.39
C ARG A 199 -7.04 9.02 -11.45
N PHE A 200 -8.08 8.21 -11.20
CA PHE A 200 -9.12 8.54 -10.21
C PHE A 200 -8.55 8.65 -8.80
N ARG A 201 -7.72 7.68 -8.36
CA ARG A 201 -7.04 7.73 -7.05
C ARG A 201 -6.20 8.99 -6.91
N ALA A 202 -5.43 9.36 -7.93
CA ALA A 202 -4.63 10.58 -7.92
C ALA A 202 -5.50 11.85 -7.77
N LEU A 203 -6.66 11.91 -8.41
CA LEU A 203 -7.61 13.01 -8.24
C LEU A 203 -8.21 13.03 -6.82
N VAL A 204 -8.54 11.86 -6.28
CA VAL A 204 -9.02 11.75 -4.89
C VAL A 204 -7.94 12.23 -3.91
N ASP A 205 -6.70 11.81 -4.08
CA ASP A 205 -5.59 12.27 -3.22
C ASP A 205 -5.40 13.79 -3.27
N LYS A 206 -5.65 14.40 -4.40
CA LYS A 206 -5.55 15.86 -4.58
C LYS A 206 -6.70 16.62 -3.95
N HIS A 207 -7.93 16.10 -4.04
CA HIS A 207 -9.17 16.85 -3.76
C HIS A 207 -10.02 16.29 -2.61
N PHE A 208 -9.61 15.24 -1.89
CA PHE A 208 -10.45 14.58 -0.87
C PHE A 208 -10.95 15.53 0.24
N ARG A 209 -10.19 16.60 0.54
CA ARG A 209 -10.58 17.60 1.54
C ARG A 209 -11.69 18.55 1.07
N GLU A 210 -11.97 18.59 -0.23
CA GLU A 210 -13.00 19.45 -0.83
C GLU A 210 -14.38 18.77 -0.80
N HIS A 211 -14.45 17.50 -0.42
CA HIS A 211 -15.69 16.70 -0.40
C HIS A 211 -16.48 16.78 -1.72
N LEU A 212 -15.76 16.78 -2.84
CA LEU A 212 -16.38 16.81 -4.17
C LEU A 212 -17.28 15.59 -4.41
N PRO A 213 -18.43 15.76 -5.04
CA PRO A 213 -19.29 14.64 -5.44
C PRO A 213 -18.59 13.79 -6.51
N VAL A 214 -18.98 12.50 -6.61
CA VAL A 214 -18.39 11.52 -7.56
C VAL A 214 -18.46 12.03 -9.00
N GLU A 215 -19.51 12.77 -9.34
CA GLU A 215 -19.75 13.36 -10.66
C GLU A 215 -18.61 14.30 -11.10
N ARG A 216 -18.02 15.04 -10.16
CA ARG A 216 -16.91 15.95 -10.47
C ARG A 216 -15.65 15.18 -10.84
N TYR A 217 -15.31 14.15 -10.07
CA TYR A 217 -14.19 13.25 -10.39
C TYR A 217 -14.40 12.54 -11.74
N ALA A 218 -15.62 12.04 -11.97
CA ALA A 218 -15.95 11.37 -13.21
C ALA A 218 -15.81 12.31 -14.41
N ALA A 219 -16.31 13.56 -14.30
CA ALA A 219 -16.20 14.56 -15.36
C ALA A 219 -14.74 14.88 -15.72
N GLU A 220 -13.84 15.01 -14.73
CA GLU A 220 -12.40 15.23 -14.98
C GLU A 220 -11.72 14.06 -15.71
N LEU A 221 -12.27 12.86 -15.58
CA LEU A 221 -11.79 11.66 -16.26
C LEU A 221 -12.47 11.43 -17.63
N GLY A 222 -13.45 12.27 -18.02
CA GLY A 222 -14.26 12.06 -19.21
C GLY A 222 -15.22 10.88 -19.09
N LEU A 223 -15.67 10.55 -17.86
CA LEU A 223 -16.54 9.42 -17.54
C LEU A 223 -17.87 9.89 -16.93
N THR A 224 -18.87 9.00 -16.90
CA THR A 224 -20.04 9.18 -16.04
C THR A 224 -19.78 8.61 -14.65
N ALA A 225 -20.46 9.11 -13.60
CA ALA A 225 -20.33 8.60 -12.23
C ALA A 225 -20.66 7.09 -12.15
N GLY A 226 -21.67 6.64 -12.89
CA GLY A 226 -22.04 5.22 -12.97
C GLY A 226 -20.95 4.36 -13.62
N HIS A 227 -20.29 4.85 -14.67
CA HIS A 227 -19.17 4.15 -15.31
C HIS A 227 -17.97 4.10 -14.37
N LEU A 228 -17.60 5.22 -13.73
CA LEU A 228 -16.50 5.27 -12.76
C LEU A 228 -16.74 4.30 -11.60
N SER A 229 -17.96 4.27 -11.04
CA SER A 229 -18.28 3.36 -9.93
C SER A 229 -18.23 1.89 -10.35
N ARG A 230 -18.67 1.55 -11.58
CA ARG A 230 -18.54 0.20 -12.12
C ARG A 230 -17.06 -0.19 -12.30
N LEU A 231 -16.27 0.71 -12.88
CA LEU A 231 -14.83 0.52 -13.08
C LEU A 231 -14.11 0.27 -11.77
N CYS A 232 -14.41 1.05 -10.71
CA CYS A 232 -13.85 0.84 -9.37
C CYS A 232 -14.25 -0.52 -8.80
N ARG A 233 -15.50 -0.97 -8.98
CA ARG A 233 -15.92 -2.30 -8.52
C ARG A 233 -15.22 -3.43 -9.28
N GLU A 234 -15.00 -3.27 -10.59
CA GLU A 234 -14.30 -4.27 -11.40
C GLU A 234 -12.83 -4.39 -11.01
N VAL A 235 -12.16 -3.27 -10.70
CA VAL A 235 -10.71 -3.24 -10.43
C VAL A 235 -10.40 -3.38 -8.94
N LEU A 236 -11.19 -2.71 -8.07
CA LEU A 236 -10.91 -2.59 -6.63
C LEU A 236 -11.89 -3.34 -5.74
N GLY A 237 -12.95 -3.92 -6.30
CA GLY A 237 -14.02 -4.54 -5.52
C GLY A 237 -14.90 -3.56 -4.71
N MET A 238 -14.68 -2.24 -4.81
CA MET A 238 -15.40 -1.22 -4.06
C MET A 238 -15.93 -0.10 -4.97
N SER A 239 -16.95 0.64 -4.51
CA SER A 239 -17.49 1.75 -5.30
C SER A 239 -16.55 2.96 -5.31
N SER A 240 -16.72 3.87 -6.27
CA SER A 240 -15.97 5.14 -6.31
C SER A 240 -16.18 6.00 -5.06
N LEU A 241 -17.37 5.96 -4.45
CA LEU A 241 -17.62 6.66 -3.18
C LEU A 241 -16.85 6.02 -2.03
N ASP A 242 -16.74 4.69 -2.01
CA ASP A 242 -15.97 3.99 -0.97
C ASP A 242 -14.47 4.33 -1.09
N VAL A 243 -13.93 4.46 -2.29
CA VAL A 243 -12.54 4.91 -2.53
C VAL A 243 -12.32 6.31 -1.95
N ILE A 244 -13.24 7.26 -2.20
CA ILE A 244 -13.15 8.62 -1.65
C ILE A 244 -13.23 8.59 -0.12
N ASN A 245 -14.20 7.87 0.43
CA ASN A 245 -14.40 7.76 1.88
C ASN A 245 -13.20 7.12 2.57
N ALA A 246 -12.65 6.05 2.02
CA ALA A 246 -11.45 5.39 2.54
C ALA A 246 -10.27 6.37 2.61
N ARG A 247 -10.09 7.22 1.60
CA ARG A 247 -9.03 8.24 1.62
C ARG A 247 -9.20 9.28 2.73
N VAL A 248 -10.44 9.74 2.96
CA VAL A 248 -10.76 10.68 4.04
C VAL A 248 -10.53 10.03 5.41
N VAL A 249 -10.98 8.79 5.59
CA VAL A 249 -10.80 8.02 6.83
C VAL A 249 -9.32 7.82 7.12
N HIS A 250 -8.54 7.38 6.13
CA HIS A 250 -7.10 7.19 6.30
C HIS A 250 -6.39 8.46 6.80
N GLU A 251 -6.73 9.63 6.24
CA GLU A 251 -6.15 10.89 6.71
C GLU A 251 -6.63 11.23 8.13
N ALA A 252 -7.91 10.96 8.43
CA ALA A 252 -8.45 11.17 9.78
C ALA A 252 -7.73 10.29 10.82
N GLU A 253 -7.55 9.02 10.53
CA GLU A 253 -6.82 8.09 11.40
C GLU A 253 -5.39 8.55 11.65
N ARG A 254 -4.71 9.00 10.59
CA ARG A 254 -3.37 9.56 10.71
C ARG A 254 -3.31 10.76 11.64
N GLU A 255 -4.20 11.73 11.45
CA GLU A 255 -4.23 12.94 12.32
C GLU A 255 -4.62 12.59 13.76
N LEU A 256 -5.50 11.61 13.95
CA LEU A 256 -5.89 11.14 15.28
C LEU A 256 -4.72 10.49 16.03
N VAL A 257 -3.85 9.77 15.34
CA VAL A 257 -2.71 9.05 15.94
C VAL A 257 -1.51 9.96 16.15
N TYR A 258 -1.12 10.74 15.15
CA TYR A 258 0.19 11.40 15.10
C TYR A 258 0.14 12.92 15.37
N SER A 259 -1.05 13.52 15.51
CA SER A 259 -1.16 14.92 15.87
C SER A 259 -1.69 15.13 17.28
N ILE A 260 -1.39 16.32 17.84
CA ILE A 260 -1.97 16.79 19.12
C ILE A 260 -3.30 17.53 18.93
N LEU A 261 -3.77 17.65 17.68
CA LEU A 261 -4.95 18.41 17.32
C LEU A 261 -6.21 17.81 17.94
N GLY A 262 -7.13 18.67 18.39
CA GLY A 262 -8.46 18.27 18.84
C GLY A 262 -9.29 17.71 17.68
N VAL A 263 -10.31 16.88 17.99
CA VAL A 263 -11.19 16.27 16.98
C VAL A 263 -11.84 17.34 16.08
N LYS A 264 -12.25 18.47 16.64
CA LYS A 264 -12.80 19.60 15.89
C LYS A 264 -11.80 20.21 14.90
N GLN A 265 -10.53 20.33 15.30
CA GLN A 265 -9.48 20.86 14.42
C GLN A 265 -9.18 19.87 13.28
N ILE A 266 -9.17 18.56 13.57
CA ILE A 266 -9.00 17.51 12.56
C ILE A 266 -10.17 17.53 11.57
N ALA A 267 -11.42 17.66 12.05
CA ALA A 267 -12.57 17.81 11.18
C ALA A 267 -12.40 18.97 10.19
N GLY A 268 -11.99 20.15 10.69
CA GLY A 268 -11.71 21.32 9.84
C GLY A 268 -10.57 21.08 8.84
N LEU A 269 -9.47 20.46 9.23
CA LEU A 269 -8.35 20.09 8.34
C LEU A 269 -8.78 19.14 7.22
N LEU A 270 -9.76 18.28 7.49
CA LEU A 270 -10.30 17.34 6.54
C LEU A 270 -11.43 17.93 5.67
N GLY A 271 -11.74 19.23 5.84
CA GLY A 271 -12.75 19.94 5.07
C GLY A 271 -14.19 19.76 5.57
N PHE A 272 -14.41 19.19 6.77
CA PHE A 272 -15.75 19.11 7.35
C PHE A 272 -16.14 20.45 7.98
N ALA A 273 -17.31 20.96 7.62
CA ALA A 273 -17.86 22.18 8.20
C ALA A 273 -18.37 21.97 9.63
N ASP A 274 -18.72 20.73 10.00
CA ASP A 274 -19.29 20.34 11.30
C ASP A 274 -18.57 19.12 11.87
N ASP A 275 -18.05 19.24 13.08
CA ASP A 275 -17.33 18.17 13.79
C ASP A 275 -18.27 17.03 14.23
N ALA A 276 -19.54 17.30 14.50
CA ALA A 276 -20.53 16.25 14.79
C ALA A 276 -20.81 15.40 13.52
N TYR A 277 -20.86 16.03 12.35
CA TYR A 277 -20.97 15.30 11.09
C TYR A 277 -19.72 14.45 10.82
N PHE A 278 -18.52 14.99 11.02
CA PHE A 278 -17.28 14.22 10.96
C PHE A 278 -17.31 13.02 11.92
N GLY A 279 -17.76 13.21 13.17
CA GLY A 279 -17.86 12.13 14.15
C GLY A 279 -18.78 10.99 13.69
N ARG A 280 -19.96 11.32 13.11
CA ARG A 280 -20.90 10.34 12.53
C ARG A 280 -20.31 9.63 11.31
N PHE A 281 -19.68 10.40 10.41
CA PHE A 281 -18.99 9.86 9.22
C PHE A 281 -17.90 8.86 9.63
N PHE A 282 -16.98 9.27 10.49
CA PHE A 282 -15.87 8.45 10.95
C PHE A 282 -16.36 7.16 11.63
N ARG A 283 -17.37 7.28 12.54
CA ARG A 283 -17.96 6.11 13.19
C ARG A 283 -18.64 5.16 12.21
N LYS A 284 -19.33 5.69 11.19
CA LYS A 284 -19.96 4.88 10.15
C LYS A 284 -18.92 4.07 9.36
N GLN A 285 -17.76 4.65 9.10
CA GLN A 285 -16.71 4.02 8.30
C GLN A 285 -15.83 3.04 9.11
N THR A 286 -15.53 3.38 10.39
CA THR A 286 -14.54 2.62 11.20
C THR A 286 -15.17 1.82 12.36
N GLY A 287 -16.45 1.99 12.62
CA GLY A 287 -17.14 1.40 13.77
C GLY A 287 -16.85 2.09 15.11
N ARG A 288 -15.94 3.06 15.18
CA ARG A 288 -15.50 3.75 16.41
C ARG A 288 -15.64 5.26 16.28
N THR A 289 -15.82 5.96 17.40
CA THR A 289 -15.74 7.42 17.40
C THR A 289 -14.27 7.86 17.25
N PRO A 290 -13.99 9.09 16.73
CA PRO A 290 -12.63 9.62 16.64
C PRO A 290 -11.87 9.58 17.98
N THR A 291 -12.56 9.89 19.09
CA THR A 291 -11.97 9.87 20.44
C THR A 291 -11.60 8.43 20.86
N GLN A 292 -12.52 7.49 20.70
CA GLN A 292 -12.25 6.07 20.98
C GLN A 292 -11.09 5.51 20.15
N PHE A 293 -11.02 5.90 18.88
CA PHE A 293 -9.91 5.50 18.00
C PHE A 293 -8.57 6.03 18.51
N ARG A 294 -8.50 7.33 18.84
CA ARG A 294 -7.30 7.97 19.41
C ARG A 294 -6.84 7.33 20.71
N GLU A 295 -7.76 7.08 21.63
CA GLU A 295 -7.45 6.45 22.92
C GLU A 295 -6.88 5.05 22.72
N ALA A 296 -7.49 4.24 21.87
CA ALA A 296 -7.01 2.91 21.54
C ALA A 296 -5.60 2.94 20.89
N ALA A 297 -5.35 3.90 20.01
CA ALA A 297 -4.04 4.08 19.38
C ALA A 297 -2.96 4.50 20.40
N ARG A 298 -3.27 5.43 21.30
CA ARG A 298 -2.35 5.88 22.35
C ARG A 298 -1.98 4.77 23.34
N LEU A 299 -2.94 3.93 23.73
CA LEU A 299 -2.68 2.77 24.58
C LEU A 299 -1.73 1.77 23.93
N ARG A 300 -1.77 1.65 22.60
CA ARG A 300 -0.88 0.74 21.84
C ARG A 300 0.53 1.33 21.61
N LEU A 301 0.63 2.66 21.55
CA LEU A 301 1.90 3.37 21.34
C LEU A 301 2.63 3.69 22.67
N ALA A 302 1.98 3.46 23.82
CA ALA A 302 2.65 3.59 25.12
C ALA A 302 3.69 2.47 25.23
N PRO A 303 4.99 2.79 25.46
CA PRO A 303 5.99 1.76 25.68
C PRO A 303 5.58 0.93 26.90
N ASP A 304 5.77 -0.40 26.84
CA ASP A 304 5.58 -1.34 27.92
C ASP A 304 6.46 -0.97 29.13
N GLY A 305 6.00 -0.05 29.90
CA GLY A 305 6.66 0.49 31.08
C GLY A 305 5.70 0.50 32.25
N LYS A 306 5.37 -0.66 32.79
CA LYS A 306 5.02 -0.96 34.19
C LYS A 306 4.15 -2.23 34.33
N ALA A 307 4.71 -3.36 33.95
CA ALA A 307 4.27 -4.63 34.55
C ALA A 307 5.46 -5.15 35.39
N GLY A 308 5.61 -4.60 36.58
CA GLY A 308 6.64 -5.06 37.50
C GLY A 308 6.74 -4.19 38.74
N LYS A 309 5.81 -4.37 39.71
CA LYS A 309 6.04 -4.36 41.17
C LYS A 309 4.67 -4.21 41.89
N ALA A 310 4.12 -5.26 42.31
CA ALA A 310 3.61 -5.48 43.68
C ALA A 310 3.35 -6.97 43.83
#